data_3f52af7e51a3197f76b7d40e80ef4c93
#
_entry.id   3f52af7e51a3197f76b7d40e80ef4c93
#
_cell.length_a   1.000
_cell.length_b   1.000
_cell.length_c   1.000
_cell.angle_alpha   90.00
_cell.angle_beta   90.00
_cell.angle_gamma   90.00
#
_symmetry.space_group_name_H-M   'P 1'
#
loop_
_entity.id
_entity.type
_entity.pdbx_description
1 polymer ?
#
loop_
_entity_poly.entity_id
_entity_poly.type
_entity_poly.pdbx_seq_one_letter_code
_entity_poly.pdbx_strand_id
1 'polypeptide(L)'
;EKYKGEDIQAVIILLIEACQIDGETGQEEVQYIKKLLINKFNFSEADAEANINTALNDNNKRIEIFSQIKIILNEMDHKERIDVIQMMWGVILADGIIDDFEANLMRRMNGLLYISGIESAEAKKRALNEQK
;
A
#
# COMPACT_ATOMS: atom_id res chain seq x y z
N GLU A 1 5.13 -9.61 17.55
CA GLU A 1 4.67 -9.30 16.21
C GLU A 1 5.29 -8.02 15.67
N LYS A 2 5.56 -8.02 14.40
CA LYS A 2 6.17 -6.89 13.71
C LYS A 2 5.23 -5.71 13.60
N TYR A 3 3.94 -5.96 13.38
CA TYR A 3 2.93 -4.92 13.18
C TYR A 3 1.91 -4.92 14.31
N LYS A 4 1.49 -3.70 14.67
CA LYS A 4 0.51 -3.49 15.74
C LYS A 4 -0.82 -3.08 15.15
N GLY A 5 -1.92 -3.09 15.51
CA GLY A 5 -3.18 -2.83 14.83
C GLY A 5 -3.25 -1.51 14.08
N GLU A 6 -2.77 -0.42 14.70
CA GLU A 6 -2.90 0.92 14.14
C GLU A 6 -2.06 1.11 12.88
N ASP A 7 -0.84 0.57 12.87
CA ASP A 7 0.03 0.67 11.71
C ASP A 7 -0.46 -0.19 10.55
N ILE A 8 -1.06 -1.35 10.84
CA ILE A 8 -1.67 -2.19 9.80
C ILE A 8 -2.81 -1.43 9.12
N GLN A 9 -3.67 -0.77 9.89
CA GLN A 9 -4.77 0.02 9.32
C GLN A 9 -4.24 1.15 8.45
N ALA A 10 -3.17 1.81 8.88
CA ALA A 10 -2.54 2.87 8.10
C ALA A 10 -2.03 2.34 6.76
N VAL A 11 -1.39 1.18 6.77
CA VAL A 11 -0.90 0.54 5.54
C VAL A 11 -2.06 0.20 4.62
N ILE A 12 -3.13 -0.37 5.14
CA ILE A 12 -4.30 -0.73 4.33
C ILE A 12 -4.85 0.51 3.60
N ILE A 13 -4.96 1.63 4.29
CA ILE A 13 -5.45 2.86 3.71
C ILE A 13 -4.54 3.34 2.57
N LEU A 14 -3.22 3.26 2.74
CA LEU A 14 -2.29 3.64 1.68
C LEU A 14 -2.38 2.70 0.48
N LEU A 15 -2.55 1.41 0.70
CA LEU A 15 -2.71 0.43 -0.39
C LEU A 15 -3.99 0.70 -1.18
N ILE A 16 -5.07 1.03 -0.49
CA ILE A 16 -6.34 1.37 -1.14
C ILE A 16 -6.20 2.68 -1.92
N GLU A 17 -5.47 3.65 -1.40
CA GLU A 17 -5.20 4.88 -2.13
C GLU A 17 -4.47 4.59 -3.44
N ALA A 18 -3.46 3.72 -3.41
CA ALA A 18 -2.75 3.30 -4.62
C ALA A 18 -3.69 2.63 -5.62
N CYS A 19 -4.64 1.84 -5.11
CA CYS A 19 -5.63 1.14 -5.91
C CYS A 19 -6.59 2.09 -6.63
N GLN A 20 -6.88 3.25 -6.04
CA GLN A 20 -7.92 4.17 -6.53
C GLN A 20 -7.39 5.47 -7.13
N ILE A 21 -6.07 5.62 -7.24
CA ILE A 21 -5.48 6.92 -7.61
C ILE A 21 -5.89 7.38 -9.02
N ASP A 22 -6.14 6.44 -9.92
CA ASP A 22 -6.56 6.75 -11.29
C ASP A 22 -8.09 6.86 -11.45
N GLY A 23 -8.83 6.75 -10.34
CA GLY A 23 -10.29 6.85 -10.35
C GLY A 23 -11.01 5.54 -10.56
N GLU A 24 -10.28 4.46 -10.81
CA GLU A 24 -10.87 3.14 -11.02
C GLU A 24 -10.30 2.15 -10.01
N THR A 25 -11.14 1.21 -9.57
CA THR A 25 -10.70 0.15 -8.67
C THR A 25 -10.55 -1.14 -9.47
N GLY A 26 -9.31 -1.53 -9.75
CA GLY A 26 -9.03 -2.74 -10.51
C GLY A 26 -9.19 -3.98 -9.65
N GLN A 27 -9.77 -5.02 -10.27
CA GLN A 27 -9.98 -6.28 -9.58
C GLN A 27 -8.66 -6.97 -9.22
N GLU A 28 -7.68 -6.91 -10.11
CA GLU A 28 -6.35 -7.48 -9.87
C GLU A 28 -5.66 -6.81 -8.69
N GLU A 29 -5.81 -5.50 -8.58
CA GLU A 29 -5.22 -4.73 -7.48
C GLU A 29 -5.86 -5.11 -6.15
N VAL A 30 -7.19 -5.22 -6.12
CA VAL A 30 -7.91 -5.63 -4.90
C VAL A 30 -7.51 -7.03 -4.49
N GLN A 31 -7.38 -7.95 -5.43
CA GLN A 31 -6.93 -9.31 -5.14
C GLN A 31 -5.51 -9.34 -4.57
N TYR A 32 -4.64 -8.50 -5.10
CA TYR A 32 -3.27 -8.41 -4.59
C TYR A 32 -3.27 -7.93 -3.13
N ILE A 33 -4.07 -6.90 -2.82
CA ILE A 33 -4.18 -6.40 -1.45
C ILE A 33 -4.70 -7.49 -0.52
N LYS A 34 -5.71 -8.23 -0.96
CA LYS A 34 -6.26 -9.34 -0.18
C LYS A 34 -5.20 -10.38 0.15
N LYS A 35 -4.38 -10.74 -0.84
CA LYS A 35 -3.28 -11.69 -0.62
C LYS A 35 -2.26 -11.18 0.38
N LEU A 36 -1.94 -9.89 0.31
CA LEU A 36 -1.03 -9.28 1.28
C LEU A 36 -1.57 -9.38 2.70
N LEU A 37 -2.85 -9.07 2.89
CA LEU A 37 -3.46 -9.11 4.21
C LEU A 37 -3.47 -10.52 4.78
N ILE A 38 -3.76 -11.51 3.96
CA ILE A 38 -3.79 -12.90 4.40
C ILE A 38 -2.38 -13.42 4.67
N ASN A 39 -1.45 -13.22 3.74
CA ASN A 39 -0.13 -13.85 3.81
C ASN A 39 0.88 -13.09 4.66
N LYS A 40 0.81 -11.77 4.67
CA LYS A 40 1.80 -10.95 5.38
C LYS A 40 1.32 -10.53 6.76
N PHE A 41 0.01 -10.27 6.91
CA PHE A 41 -0.56 -9.79 8.16
C PHE A 41 -1.42 -10.82 8.88
N ASN A 42 -1.50 -12.02 8.35
CA ASN A 42 -2.21 -13.15 8.98
C ASN A 42 -3.72 -12.93 9.16
N PHE A 43 -4.33 -12.14 8.29
CA PHE A 43 -5.78 -11.97 8.29
C PHE A 43 -6.46 -13.24 7.78
N SER A 44 -7.65 -13.53 8.31
CA SER A 44 -8.52 -14.51 7.67
C SER A 44 -9.05 -13.92 6.36
N GLU A 45 -9.54 -14.77 5.47
CA GLU A 45 -10.13 -14.30 4.21
C GLU A 45 -11.30 -13.36 4.47
N ALA A 46 -12.16 -13.68 5.43
CA ALA A 46 -13.31 -12.85 5.79
C ALA A 46 -12.87 -11.48 6.32
N ASP A 47 -11.87 -11.46 7.19
CA ASP A 47 -11.37 -10.20 7.75
C ASP A 47 -10.68 -9.35 6.69
N ALA A 48 -9.92 -9.97 5.79
CA ALA A 48 -9.27 -9.25 4.69
C ALA A 48 -10.32 -8.57 3.81
N GLU A 49 -11.36 -9.30 3.42
CA GLU A 49 -12.46 -8.75 2.62
C GLU A 49 -13.17 -7.61 3.34
N ALA A 50 -13.48 -7.80 4.62
CA ALA A 50 -14.19 -6.77 5.40
C ALA A 50 -13.36 -5.48 5.49
N ASN A 51 -12.06 -5.60 5.75
CA ASN A 51 -11.18 -4.44 5.86
C ASN A 51 -11.04 -3.71 4.52
N ILE A 52 -10.90 -4.45 3.42
CA ILE A 52 -10.82 -3.85 2.09
C ILE A 52 -12.11 -3.11 1.76
N ASN A 53 -13.26 -3.73 1.98
CA ASN A 53 -14.56 -3.12 1.68
C ASN A 53 -14.78 -1.86 2.50
N THR A 54 -14.43 -1.87 3.77
CA THR A 54 -14.54 -0.69 4.62
C THR A 54 -13.68 0.46 4.08
N ALA A 55 -12.43 0.16 3.71
CA ALA A 55 -11.50 1.17 3.20
C ALA A 55 -11.95 1.72 1.83
N LEU A 56 -12.46 0.85 0.95
CA LEU A 56 -12.96 1.28 -0.35
C LEU A 56 -14.15 2.22 -0.25
N ASN A 57 -14.97 2.04 0.77
CA ASN A 57 -16.19 2.83 0.96
C ASN A 57 -15.98 4.08 1.82
N ASP A 58 -14.78 4.31 2.31
CA ASP A 58 -14.48 5.48 3.13
C ASP A 58 -14.30 6.72 2.25
N ASN A 59 -15.22 7.65 2.36
CA ASN A 59 -15.23 8.88 1.57
C ASN A 59 -14.22 9.92 2.07
N ASN A 60 -13.68 9.73 3.26
CA ASN A 60 -12.77 10.70 3.90
C ASN A 60 -11.30 10.31 3.80
N LYS A 61 -10.97 9.22 3.13
CA LYS A 61 -9.61 8.67 3.12
C LYS A 61 -8.54 9.65 2.59
N ARG A 62 -8.91 10.51 1.64
CA ARG A 62 -7.97 11.49 1.07
C ARG A 62 -7.58 12.55 2.08
N ILE A 63 -8.52 12.94 2.92
CA ILE A 63 -8.26 13.92 3.96
C ILE A 63 -7.34 13.33 5.02
N GLU A 64 -7.46 12.04 5.24
CA GLU A 64 -6.76 11.35 6.31
C GLU A 64 -5.39 10.79 5.92
N ILE A 65 -4.97 10.90 4.65
CA ILE A 65 -3.73 10.28 4.21
C ILE A 65 -2.52 10.77 5.02
N PHE A 66 -2.48 12.04 5.37
CA PHE A 66 -1.38 12.58 6.17
C PHE A 66 -1.37 12.03 7.59
N SER A 67 -2.54 11.75 8.15
CA SER A 67 -2.65 11.07 9.46
C SER A 67 -2.05 9.67 9.39
N GLN A 68 -2.29 8.95 8.29
CA GLN A 68 -1.74 7.61 8.11
C GLN A 68 -0.22 7.65 7.95
N ILE A 69 0.29 8.61 7.19
CA ILE A 69 1.72 8.82 7.06
C ILE A 69 2.37 9.06 8.42
N LYS A 70 1.72 9.89 9.23
CA LYS A 70 2.23 10.21 10.57
C LYS A 70 2.31 8.96 11.45
N ILE A 71 1.28 8.12 11.40
CA ILE A 71 1.26 6.86 12.14
C ILE A 71 2.43 5.96 11.70
N ILE A 72 2.62 5.83 10.39
CA ILE A 72 3.70 5.00 9.84
C ILE A 72 5.07 5.53 10.26
N LEU A 73 5.27 6.85 10.19
CA LEU A 73 6.54 7.46 10.60
C LEU A 73 6.83 7.25 12.08
N ASN A 74 5.79 7.24 12.92
CA ASN A 74 5.96 7.05 14.35
C ASN A 74 6.16 5.59 14.75
N GLU A 75 5.52 4.67 14.05
CA GLU A 75 5.46 3.26 14.45
C GLU A 75 6.41 2.35 13.68
N MET A 76 6.89 2.78 12.52
CA MET A 76 7.70 1.93 11.64
C MET A 76 9.11 2.47 11.47
N ASP A 77 10.09 1.58 11.49
CA ASP A 77 11.47 1.94 11.18
C ASP A 77 11.66 2.07 9.66
N HIS A 78 12.86 2.44 9.25
CA HIS A 78 13.17 2.67 7.83
C HIS A 78 12.92 1.43 6.97
N LYS A 79 13.32 0.28 7.46
CA LYS A 79 13.16 -0.99 6.74
C LYS A 79 11.69 -1.36 6.55
N GLU A 80 10.89 -1.12 7.58
CA GLU A 80 9.44 -1.37 7.50
C GLU A 80 8.76 -0.41 6.54
N ARG A 81 9.22 0.84 6.46
CA ARG A 81 8.69 1.80 5.51
C ARG A 81 9.04 1.42 4.07
N ILE A 82 10.23 0.88 3.85
CA ILE A 82 10.58 0.33 2.52
C ILE A 82 9.63 -0.79 2.14
N ASP A 83 9.27 -1.65 3.09
CA ASP A 83 8.28 -2.71 2.86
C ASP A 83 6.92 -2.14 2.43
N VAL A 84 6.49 -1.04 3.06
CA VAL A 84 5.23 -0.38 2.68
C VAL A 84 5.30 0.11 1.24
N ILE A 85 6.40 0.74 0.85
CA ILE A 85 6.62 1.20 -0.52
C ILE A 85 6.60 0.00 -1.49
N GLN A 86 7.21 -1.12 -1.10
CA GLN A 86 7.20 -2.34 -1.91
C GLN A 86 5.76 -2.86 -2.10
N MET A 87 4.97 -2.87 -1.03
CA MET A 87 3.57 -3.29 -1.11
C MET A 87 2.76 -2.39 -2.04
N MET A 88 2.98 -1.07 -1.97
CA MET A 88 2.31 -0.12 -2.86
C MET A 88 2.69 -0.36 -4.32
N TRP A 89 3.98 -0.60 -4.60
CA TRP A 89 4.40 -0.97 -5.96
C TRP A 89 3.71 -2.24 -6.43
N GLY A 90 3.56 -3.23 -5.53
CA GLY A 90 2.88 -4.48 -5.86
C GLY A 90 1.44 -4.27 -6.29
N VAL A 91 0.73 -3.39 -5.58
CA VAL A 91 -0.65 -3.04 -5.93
C VAL A 91 -0.70 -2.41 -7.32
N ILE A 92 0.18 -1.43 -7.56
CA ILE A 92 0.22 -0.71 -8.83
C ILE A 92 0.57 -1.64 -9.98
N LEU A 93 1.49 -2.57 -9.76
CA LEU A 93 1.95 -3.49 -10.81
C LEU A 93 1.00 -4.66 -11.05
N ALA A 94 -0.04 -4.81 -10.24
CA ALA A 94 -0.93 -5.98 -10.31
C ALA A 94 -1.62 -6.12 -11.67
N ASP A 95 -1.94 -5.01 -12.33
CA ASP A 95 -2.53 -5.03 -13.67
C ASP A 95 -1.49 -4.96 -14.79
N GLY A 96 -0.21 -4.86 -14.45
CA GLY A 96 0.89 -4.83 -15.40
C GLY A 96 1.18 -3.49 -16.04
N ILE A 97 0.44 -2.46 -15.69
CA ILE A 97 0.56 -1.12 -16.29
C ILE A 97 0.76 -0.07 -15.19
N ILE A 98 1.71 0.84 -15.41
CA ILE A 98 1.89 1.99 -14.52
C ILE A 98 1.50 3.24 -15.28
N ASP A 99 0.46 3.95 -14.81
CA ASP A 99 0.08 5.22 -15.42
C ASP A 99 0.76 6.40 -14.70
N ASP A 100 0.56 7.60 -15.24
CA ASP A 100 1.19 8.81 -14.70
C ASP A 100 0.70 9.15 -13.29
N PHE A 101 -0.57 8.88 -12.98
CA PHE A 101 -1.12 9.14 -11.65
C PHE A 101 -0.44 8.26 -10.60
N GLU A 102 -0.23 6.99 -10.94
CA GLU A 102 0.43 6.04 -10.05
C GLU A 102 1.89 6.37 -9.86
N ALA A 103 2.59 6.74 -10.92
CA ALA A 103 4.00 7.13 -10.85
C ALA A 103 4.17 8.37 -9.97
N ASN A 104 3.27 9.35 -10.11
CA ASN A 104 3.29 10.56 -9.31
C ASN A 104 2.99 10.28 -7.83
N LEU A 105 2.03 9.39 -7.57
CA LEU A 105 1.73 8.97 -6.21
C LEU A 105 2.97 8.38 -5.54
N MET A 106 3.67 7.49 -6.23
CA MET A 106 4.85 6.84 -5.65
C MET A 106 5.97 7.82 -5.39
N ARG A 107 6.18 8.79 -6.27
CA ARG A 107 7.18 9.85 -6.02
C ARG A 107 6.85 10.63 -4.75
N ARG A 108 5.58 10.98 -4.58
CA ARG A 108 5.12 11.71 -3.40
C ARG A 108 5.27 10.86 -2.13
N MET A 109 4.88 9.58 -2.21
CA MET A 109 4.97 8.68 -1.06
C MET A 109 6.42 8.42 -0.65
N ASN A 110 7.32 8.28 -1.62
CA ASN A 110 8.75 8.15 -1.32
C ASN A 110 9.23 9.33 -0.47
N GLY A 111 8.89 10.54 -0.86
CA GLY A 111 9.28 11.74 -0.11
C GLY A 111 8.67 11.78 1.28
N LEU A 112 7.39 11.46 1.39
CA LEU A 112 6.68 11.51 2.67
C LEU A 112 7.18 10.46 3.66
N LEU A 113 7.60 9.30 3.17
CA LEU A 113 8.09 8.20 4.01
C LEU A 113 9.61 8.18 4.13
N TYR A 114 10.29 9.18 3.59
CA TYR A 114 11.76 9.32 3.64
C TYR A 114 12.49 8.12 3.02
N ILE A 115 11.99 7.69 1.86
CA ILE A 115 12.58 6.59 1.09
C ILE A 115 13.27 7.20 -0.14
N SER A 116 14.52 6.82 -0.37
CA SER A 116 15.27 7.32 -1.52
C SER A 116 14.74 6.74 -2.83
N GLY A 117 15.05 7.40 -3.94
CA GLY A 117 14.69 6.89 -5.26
C GLY A 117 15.30 5.53 -5.55
N ILE A 118 16.52 5.30 -5.10
CA ILE A 118 17.22 4.01 -5.27
C ILE A 118 16.49 2.91 -4.48
N GLU A 119 16.16 3.19 -3.23
CA GLU A 119 15.45 2.24 -2.38
C GLU A 119 14.08 1.90 -2.96
N SER A 120 13.38 2.91 -3.47
CA SER A 120 12.07 2.71 -4.08
C SER A 120 12.18 1.87 -5.36
N ALA A 121 13.19 2.14 -6.19
CA ALA A 121 13.42 1.37 -7.41
C ALA A 121 13.72 -0.10 -7.11
N GLU A 122 14.49 -0.36 -6.06
CA GLU A 122 14.78 -1.72 -5.63
C GLU A 122 13.52 -2.42 -5.08
N ALA A 123 12.71 -1.69 -4.33
CA ALA A 123 11.44 -2.19 -3.82
C ALA A 123 10.49 -2.55 -4.97
N LYS A 124 10.43 -1.70 -5.99
CA LYS A 124 9.64 -1.97 -7.19
C LYS A 124 10.08 -3.25 -7.88
N LYS A 125 11.39 -3.44 -8.00
CA LYS A 125 11.97 -4.63 -8.62
C LYS A 125 11.58 -5.90 -7.85
N ARG A 126 11.66 -5.85 -6.52
CA ARG A 126 11.25 -6.99 -5.69
C ARG A 126 9.76 -7.29 -5.84
N ALA A 127 8.93 -6.25 -5.86
CA ALA A 127 7.48 -6.41 -6.05
C ALA A 127 7.17 -7.07 -7.38
N LEU A 128 7.87 -6.65 -8.44
CA LEU A 128 7.70 -7.22 -9.77
C LEU A 128 8.10 -8.71 -9.80
N ASN A 129 9.18 -9.07 -9.13
CA ASN A 129 9.64 -10.46 -9.06
C ASN A 129 8.67 -11.35 -8.28
N GLU A 130 8.03 -10.82 -7.26
CA GLU A 130 7.05 -11.57 -6.46
C GLU A 130 5.80 -11.95 -7.25
N GLN A 131 5.51 -11.24 -8.32
CA GLN A 131 4.31 -11.46 -9.13
C GLN A 131 4.51 -12.44 -10.28
N LYS A 132 5.71 -12.96 -10.45
CA LYS A 132 6.02 -13.92 -11.52
C LYS A 132 5.62 -15.34 -11.17
#